data_01e0178bc614b40017112dfee4ac830f
#
_entry.id   01e0178bc614b40017112dfee4ac830f
#
_cell.length_a   1.000
_cell.length_b   1.000
_cell.length_c   1.000
_cell.angle_alpha   90.00
_cell.angle_beta   90.00
_cell.angle_gamma   90.00
#
_symmetry.space_group_name_H-M   'P 1'
#
loop_
_entity.id
_entity.type
_entity.pdbx_description
1 polymer ?
#
loop_
_entity_poly.entity_id
_entity_poly.type
_entity_poly.pdbx_seq_one_letter_code
_entity_poly.pdbx_strand_id
1 'polypeptide(L)'
;MHDLHPHQRTSHLTGLLLPLADRHLILPNVAVAELIDYQGSTFDLDTPPWFLGWASWRERQIPLLSFESACGQKTVIGERVRIVVLNALGGRPELRFMALLVQGIPRSCKLDAQLSYVDVPLCGLEQAAVQVGEHVAKVPDLLALEELVIAAGLAERQIP
;
A
#
# COMPACT_ATOMS: atom_id res chain seq x y z
N MET A 1 17.03 19.01 30.46
CA MET A 1 16.87 18.61 29.78
C MET A 1 16.87 18.34 28.84
N HIS A 2 16.84 18.22 28.47
CA HIS A 2 16.87 17.90 27.53
C HIS A 2 16.59 17.42 26.55
N ASP A 3 17.13 17.39 27.15
CA ASP A 3 16.35 17.01 26.51
C ASP A 3 16.24 16.65 25.07
N LEU A 4 15.63 15.93 24.57
CA LEU A 4 15.48 15.56 23.19
C LEU A 4 14.98 16.74 22.38
N HIS A 5 15.70 17.14 21.37
CA HIS A 5 15.25 18.19 20.49
C HIS A 5 14.10 17.66 19.62
N PRO A 6 13.03 18.44 19.44
CA PRO A 6 11.91 17.99 18.60
C PRO A 6 12.32 17.64 17.17
N HIS A 7 13.25 18.36 16.57
CA HIS A 7 13.69 18.07 15.21
C HIS A 7 14.43 16.74 15.09
N GLN A 8 15.08 16.27 16.14
CA GLN A 8 15.72 14.95 16.13
C GLN A 8 14.69 13.83 16.10
N ARG A 9 13.53 14.03 16.70
CA ARG A 9 12.46 13.05 16.69
C ARG A 9 11.80 12.98 15.32
N THR A 10 11.64 14.11 14.65
CA THR A 10 10.95 14.18 13.36
C THR A 10 11.85 13.80 12.20
N SER A 11 13.18 13.89 12.34
CA SER A 11 14.11 13.58 11.27
C SER A 11 14.30 12.06 11.06
N HIS A 12 13.72 11.23 11.93
CA HIS A 12 13.89 9.78 11.88
C HIS A 12 12.55 9.06 11.73
N LEU A 13 11.70 9.57 10.83
CA LEU A 13 10.48 8.87 10.50
C LEU A 13 10.83 7.55 9.81
N THR A 14 10.15 6.50 10.23
CA THR A 14 10.30 5.20 9.61
C THR A 14 9.25 4.99 8.55
N GLY A 15 9.69 4.65 7.36
CA GLY A 15 8.83 4.24 6.27
C GLY A 15 9.06 2.79 5.92
N LEU A 16 8.15 2.25 5.13
CA LEU A 16 8.29 0.92 4.54
C LEU A 16 8.32 1.04 3.03
N LEU A 17 9.36 0.47 2.45
CA LEU A 17 9.52 0.39 1.00
C LEU A 17 8.92 -0.93 0.54
N LEU A 18 7.87 -0.86 -0.28
CA LEU A 18 7.16 -2.02 -0.79
C LEU A 18 7.57 -2.28 -2.23
N PRO A 19 8.14 -3.46 -2.53
CA PRO A 19 8.46 -3.80 -3.91
C PRO A 19 7.20 -4.26 -4.65
N LEU A 20 6.88 -3.58 -5.74
CA LEU A 20 5.85 -4.01 -6.69
C LEU A 20 6.52 -4.50 -7.97
N ALA A 21 5.73 -4.95 -8.93
CA ALA A 21 6.27 -5.51 -10.16
C ALA A 21 6.97 -4.45 -11.02
N ASP A 22 6.43 -3.24 -11.06
CA ASP A 22 6.92 -2.18 -11.95
C ASP A 22 7.37 -0.93 -11.21
N ARG A 23 7.30 -0.91 -9.88
CA ARG A 23 7.66 0.26 -9.08
C ARG A 23 7.88 -0.14 -7.63
N HIS A 24 8.37 0.80 -6.84
CA HIS A 24 8.38 0.70 -5.39
C HIS A 24 7.38 1.72 -4.83
N LEU A 25 6.70 1.35 -3.76
CA LEU A 25 5.91 2.29 -2.98
C LEU A 25 6.62 2.60 -1.67
N ILE A 26 6.44 3.79 -1.17
CA ILE A 26 6.91 4.17 0.16
C ILE A 26 5.73 4.60 1.00
N LEU A 27 5.57 3.97 2.15
CA LEU A 27 4.46 4.20 3.07
C LEU A 27 4.98 4.55 4.46
N PRO A 28 4.24 5.37 5.22
CA PRO A 28 4.53 5.49 6.65
C PRO A 28 4.36 4.13 7.32
N ASN A 29 5.20 3.85 8.31
CA ASN A 29 5.14 2.58 9.03
C ASN A 29 3.74 2.32 9.62
N VAL A 30 3.07 3.36 10.12
CA VAL A 30 1.75 3.24 10.74
C VAL A 30 0.64 2.83 9.76
N ALA A 31 0.88 2.96 8.45
CA ALA A 31 -0.09 2.56 7.45
C ALA A 31 -0.16 1.04 7.27
N VAL A 32 0.83 0.31 7.74
CA VAL A 32 0.92 -1.13 7.54
C VAL A 32 0.53 -1.86 8.82
N ALA A 33 -0.47 -2.73 8.73
CA ALA A 33 -0.91 -3.54 9.86
C ALA A 33 -0.12 -4.84 9.97
N GLU A 34 0.08 -5.54 8.86
CA GLU A 34 0.74 -6.84 8.90
C GLU A 34 1.18 -7.28 7.50
N LEU A 35 2.24 -8.09 7.45
CA LEU A 35 2.65 -8.82 6.25
C LEU A 35 2.16 -10.26 6.40
N ILE A 36 1.42 -10.76 5.42
CA ILE A 36 0.89 -12.11 5.45
C ILE A 36 1.21 -12.85 4.14
N ASP A 37 1.02 -14.15 4.18
CA ASP A 37 1.26 -14.98 3.00
C ASP A 37 0.19 -14.76 1.93
N TYR A 38 0.59 -14.96 0.68
CA TYR A 38 -0.32 -14.90 -0.44
C TYR A 38 -1.29 -16.10 -0.39
N GLN A 39 -2.57 -15.82 -0.61
CA GLN A 39 -3.65 -16.81 -0.45
C GLN A 39 -4.31 -17.16 -1.79
N GLY A 40 -3.74 -16.69 -2.88
CA GLY A 40 -4.36 -16.84 -4.19
C GLY A 40 -5.15 -15.60 -4.58
N SER A 41 -5.53 -15.56 -5.84
CA SER A 41 -6.30 -14.48 -6.43
C SER A 41 -7.46 -15.06 -7.22
N THR A 42 -8.54 -14.28 -7.32
CA THR A 42 -9.67 -14.63 -8.17
C THR A 42 -9.86 -13.53 -9.20
N PHE A 43 -10.25 -13.94 -10.40
CA PHE A 43 -10.57 -13.00 -11.47
C PHE A 43 -12.02 -13.19 -11.83
N ASP A 44 -12.78 -12.11 -11.74
CA ASP A 44 -14.19 -12.10 -12.05
C ASP A 44 -14.42 -10.98 -13.08
N LEU A 45 -15.15 -11.30 -14.14
CA LEU A 45 -15.46 -10.34 -15.20
C LEU A 45 -16.33 -9.18 -14.69
N ASP A 46 -17.03 -9.40 -13.58
CA ASP A 46 -17.91 -8.39 -13.00
C ASP A 46 -17.20 -7.46 -12.01
N THR A 47 -15.92 -7.70 -11.73
CA THR A 47 -15.14 -6.86 -10.83
C THR A 47 -14.01 -6.16 -11.58
N PRO A 48 -13.53 -5.01 -11.07
CA PRO A 48 -12.43 -4.31 -11.71
C PRO A 48 -11.16 -5.16 -11.76
N PRO A 49 -10.30 -4.97 -12.77
CA PRO A 49 -9.06 -5.75 -12.88
C PRO A 49 -8.10 -5.60 -11.69
N TRP A 50 -8.17 -4.49 -10.97
CA TRP A 50 -7.32 -4.26 -9.82
C TRP A 50 -7.79 -4.99 -8.56
N PHE A 51 -9.00 -5.54 -8.56
CA PHE A 51 -9.50 -6.33 -7.45
C PHE A 51 -9.13 -7.79 -7.66
N LEU A 52 -8.36 -8.35 -6.74
CA LEU A 52 -7.82 -9.71 -6.85
C LEU A 52 -8.55 -10.72 -5.98
N GLY A 53 -9.68 -10.34 -5.41
CA GLY A 53 -10.45 -11.20 -4.53
C GLY A 53 -10.33 -10.74 -3.08
N TRP A 54 -10.71 -11.61 -2.18
CA TRP A 54 -10.76 -11.33 -0.76
C TRP A 54 -9.62 -12.04 -0.05
N ALA A 55 -8.89 -11.34 0.79
CA ALA A 55 -7.89 -11.92 1.66
C ALA A 55 -8.48 -12.14 3.04
N SER A 56 -8.28 -13.33 3.59
CA SER A 56 -8.73 -13.67 4.93
C SER A 56 -7.69 -13.21 5.95
N TRP A 57 -8.13 -12.42 6.92
CA TRP A 57 -7.25 -11.89 7.94
C TRP A 57 -8.06 -11.55 9.20
N ARG A 58 -7.70 -12.17 10.32
CA ARG A 58 -8.32 -11.92 11.64
C ARG A 58 -9.85 -11.93 11.60
N GLU A 59 -10.41 -13.01 11.06
CA GLU A 59 -11.86 -13.20 10.95
C GLU A 59 -12.55 -12.16 10.08
N ARG A 60 -11.80 -11.56 9.15
CA ARG A 60 -12.31 -10.61 8.18
C ARG A 60 -11.98 -11.10 6.78
N GLN A 61 -12.75 -10.65 5.83
CA GLN A 61 -12.38 -10.73 4.42
C GLN A 61 -12.19 -9.31 3.93
N ILE A 62 -10.96 -8.99 3.58
CA ILE A 62 -10.57 -7.67 3.16
C ILE A 62 -10.23 -7.68 1.67
N PRO A 63 -10.50 -6.58 0.94
CA PRO A 63 -10.21 -6.57 -0.49
C PRO A 63 -8.72 -6.61 -0.75
N LEU A 64 -8.31 -7.52 -1.65
CA LEU A 64 -6.93 -7.64 -2.11
C LEU A 64 -6.80 -6.90 -3.43
N LEU A 65 -5.86 -5.98 -3.51
CA LEU A 65 -5.71 -5.05 -4.60
C LEU A 65 -4.37 -5.20 -5.29
N SER A 66 -4.37 -4.99 -6.60
CA SER A 66 -3.16 -4.78 -7.39
C SER A 66 -3.02 -3.28 -7.63
N PHE A 67 -2.03 -2.65 -7.00
CA PHE A 67 -1.79 -1.22 -7.20
C PHE A 67 -1.38 -0.94 -8.64
N GLU A 68 -0.57 -1.81 -9.24
CA GLU A 68 -0.15 -1.68 -10.64
C GLU A 68 -1.36 -1.64 -11.57
N SER A 69 -2.32 -2.54 -11.34
CA SER A 69 -3.54 -2.59 -12.16
C SER A 69 -4.43 -1.38 -11.92
N ALA A 70 -4.50 -0.89 -10.69
CA ALA A 70 -5.22 0.34 -10.39
C ALA A 70 -4.61 1.55 -11.10
N CYS A 71 -3.32 1.49 -11.40
CA CYS A 71 -2.62 2.51 -12.20
C CYS A 71 -2.65 2.22 -13.71
N GLY A 72 -3.39 1.22 -14.14
CA GLY A 72 -3.55 0.91 -15.56
C GLY A 72 -2.58 -0.10 -16.14
N GLN A 73 -1.77 -0.73 -15.31
CA GLN A 73 -0.82 -1.76 -15.74
C GLN A 73 -1.41 -3.15 -15.49
N LYS A 74 -0.68 -4.19 -15.91
CA LYS A 74 -1.11 -5.55 -15.66
C LYS A 74 -0.68 -6.01 -14.27
N THR A 75 -1.53 -6.83 -13.64
CA THR A 75 -1.14 -7.54 -12.43
C THR A 75 -0.13 -8.63 -12.78
N VAL A 76 0.95 -8.70 -12.00
CA VAL A 76 1.95 -9.75 -12.11
C VAL A 76 1.93 -10.53 -10.80
N ILE A 77 1.86 -11.87 -10.91
CA ILE A 77 1.95 -12.74 -9.75
C ILE A 77 3.26 -13.50 -9.84
N GLY A 78 4.30 -12.93 -9.25
CA GLY A 78 5.61 -13.54 -9.22
C GLY A 78 5.73 -14.64 -8.16
N GLU A 79 6.92 -15.20 -8.05
CA GLU A 79 7.15 -16.31 -7.12
C GLU A 79 7.25 -15.89 -5.66
N ARG A 80 7.53 -14.61 -5.41
CA ARG A 80 7.74 -14.09 -4.06
C ARG A 80 6.63 -13.19 -3.59
N VAL A 81 5.45 -13.32 -4.19
CA VAL A 81 4.32 -12.47 -3.82
C VAL A 81 3.93 -12.66 -2.36
N ARG A 82 3.57 -11.57 -1.74
CA ARG A 82 3.07 -11.48 -0.38
C ARG A 82 1.90 -10.52 -0.35
N ILE A 83 1.24 -10.47 0.77
CA ILE A 83 0.15 -9.53 0.99
C ILE A 83 0.52 -8.61 2.14
N VAL A 84 0.40 -7.32 1.91
CA VAL A 84 0.54 -6.31 2.96
C VAL A 84 -0.85 -5.83 3.35
N VAL A 85 -1.22 -6.03 4.60
CA VAL A 85 -2.48 -5.52 5.13
C VAL A 85 -2.27 -4.08 5.54
N LEU A 86 -3.11 -3.19 5.02
CA LEU A 86 -3.05 -1.77 5.28
C LEU A 86 -4.17 -1.34 6.22
N ASN A 87 -3.85 -0.44 7.13
CA ASN A 87 -4.84 0.29 7.90
C ASN A 87 -5.47 1.34 6.99
N ALA A 88 -6.78 1.35 6.89
CA ALA A 88 -7.46 2.42 6.17
C ALA A 88 -7.41 3.69 7.02
N LEU A 89 -7.11 4.81 6.38
CA LEU A 89 -6.85 6.09 7.04
C LEU A 89 -8.03 7.05 6.96
N GLY A 90 -9.06 6.70 6.18
CA GLY A 90 -10.18 7.59 5.90
C GLY A 90 -11.25 7.66 6.97
N GLY A 91 -11.15 6.85 8.02
CA GLY A 91 -12.13 6.86 9.12
C GLY A 91 -13.51 6.35 8.74
N ARG A 92 -13.63 5.65 7.62
CA ARG A 92 -14.91 5.12 7.15
C ARG A 92 -15.22 3.78 7.80
N PRO A 93 -16.41 3.59 8.36
CA PRO A 93 -16.74 2.35 9.06
C PRO A 93 -16.82 1.13 8.13
N GLU A 94 -17.13 1.32 6.85
CA GLU A 94 -17.25 0.21 5.90
C GLU A 94 -15.91 -0.28 5.37
N LEU A 95 -14.82 0.47 5.57
CA LEU A 95 -13.50 0.06 5.09
C LEU A 95 -12.44 0.43 6.13
N ARG A 96 -12.05 -0.55 6.94
CA ARG A 96 -11.03 -0.38 7.99
C ARG A 96 -9.68 -0.93 7.59
N PHE A 97 -9.67 -1.92 6.72
CA PHE A 97 -8.47 -2.59 6.25
C PHE A 97 -8.62 -2.92 4.78
N MET A 98 -7.51 -2.88 4.07
CA MET A 98 -7.42 -3.37 2.70
C MET A 98 -6.05 -4.02 2.54
N ALA A 99 -5.86 -4.77 1.47
CA ALA A 99 -4.63 -5.52 1.27
C ALA A 99 -4.04 -5.18 -0.10
N LEU A 100 -2.72 -5.12 -0.16
CA LEU A 100 -1.99 -4.94 -1.41
C LEU A 100 -1.14 -6.15 -1.71
N LEU A 101 -1.17 -6.57 -2.97
CA LEU A 101 -0.22 -7.56 -3.46
C LEU A 101 1.14 -6.90 -3.63
N VAL A 102 2.16 -7.49 -3.02
CA VAL A 102 3.55 -7.04 -3.16
C VAL A 102 4.41 -8.18 -3.68
N GLN A 103 5.55 -7.84 -4.29
CA GLN A 103 6.40 -8.82 -4.98
C GLN A 103 7.59 -9.25 -4.13
N GLY A 104 7.54 -9.02 -2.87
CA GLY A 104 8.61 -9.40 -1.95
C GLY A 104 8.38 -8.82 -0.57
N ILE A 105 9.38 -8.96 0.29
CA ILE A 105 9.30 -8.50 1.67
C ILE A 105 9.56 -6.99 1.73
N PRO A 106 8.65 -6.21 2.33
CA PRO A 106 8.89 -4.79 2.56
C PRO A 106 10.14 -4.55 3.40
N ARG A 107 10.81 -3.44 3.15
CA ARG A 107 11.99 -3.06 3.91
C ARG A 107 11.77 -1.75 4.63
N SER A 108 12.19 -1.69 5.89
CA SER A 108 12.19 -0.46 6.66
C SER A 108 13.25 0.50 6.10
N CYS A 109 12.90 1.76 6.04
CA CYS A 109 13.85 2.81 5.71
C CYS A 109 13.59 4.02 6.58
N LYS A 110 14.66 4.76 6.86
CA LYS A 110 14.54 6.03 7.56
C LYS A 110 14.28 7.12 6.54
N LEU A 111 13.32 7.97 6.83
CA LEU A 111 13.00 9.10 5.99
C LEU A 111 13.55 10.35 6.64
N ASP A 112 14.32 11.11 5.88
CA ASP A 112 14.82 12.40 6.34
C ASP A 112 13.69 13.43 6.37
N ALA A 113 13.85 14.45 7.18
CA ALA A 113 12.90 15.55 7.22
C ALA A 113 12.76 16.26 5.88
N GLN A 114 13.81 16.18 5.04
CA GLN A 114 13.78 16.68 3.67
C GLN A 114 13.80 15.51 2.71
N LEU A 115 12.65 15.24 2.10
CA LEU A 115 12.56 14.21 1.08
C LEU A 115 13.12 14.74 -0.24
N SER A 116 13.87 13.88 -0.94
CA SER A 116 14.39 14.22 -2.27
C SER A 116 13.35 13.85 -3.31
N TYR A 117 12.57 14.83 -3.72
CA TYR A 117 11.54 14.62 -4.72
C TYR A 117 12.16 14.42 -6.11
N VAL A 118 11.56 13.54 -6.88
CA VAL A 118 11.99 13.20 -8.23
C VAL A 118 10.86 13.53 -9.19
N ASP A 119 11.20 14.20 -10.29
CA ASP A 119 10.23 14.58 -11.31
C ASP A 119 10.10 13.44 -12.33
N VAL A 120 9.15 12.55 -12.10
CA VAL A 120 8.81 11.45 -13.00
C VAL A 120 7.30 11.38 -13.14
N PRO A 121 6.77 10.74 -14.20
CA PRO A 121 5.33 10.60 -14.36
C PRO A 121 4.69 9.86 -13.19
N LEU A 122 3.51 10.35 -12.77
CA LEU A 122 2.73 9.75 -11.70
C LEU A 122 1.39 9.30 -12.25
N CYS A 123 0.87 8.16 -11.77
CA CYS A 123 -0.51 7.79 -12.04
C CYS A 123 -1.46 8.53 -11.08
N GLY A 124 -2.76 8.47 -11.34
CA GLY A 124 -3.75 9.20 -10.53
C GLY A 124 -3.82 8.78 -9.07
N LEU A 125 -3.21 7.66 -8.71
CA LEU A 125 -3.16 7.16 -7.33
C LEU A 125 -1.80 7.40 -6.67
N GLU A 126 -0.94 8.20 -7.29
CA GLU A 126 0.38 8.53 -6.76
C GLU A 126 0.46 10.03 -6.53
N GLN A 127 0.94 10.44 -5.37
CA GLN A 127 1.04 11.84 -4.99
C GLN A 127 2.40 12.43 -5.31
N ALA A 128 3.45 11.62 -5.28
CA ALA A 128 4.81 12.08 -5.46
C ALA A 128 5.73 10.91 -5.76
N ALA A 129 6.93 11.22 -6.23
CA ALA A 129 8.03 10.27 -6.32
C ALA A 129 9.20 10.82 -5.52
N VAL A 130 9.88 9.96 -4.78
CA VAL A 130 11.00 10.34 -3.94
C VAL A 130 12.15 9.37 -4.13
N GLN A 131 13.36 9.86 -3.92
CA GLN A 131 14.55 9.01 -3.94
C GLN A 131 14.73 8.37 -2.57
N VAL A 132 14.79 7.05 -2.52
CA VAL A 132 15.03 6.28 -1.30
C VAL A 132 16.21 5.36 -1.58
N GLY A 133 17.41 5.75 -1.15
CA GLY A 133 18.62 5.05 -1.51
C GLY A 133 18.81 5.00 -3.02
N GLU A 134 18.88 3.81 -3.60
CA GLU A 134 19.01 3.61 -5.02
C GLU A 134 17.67 3.54 -5.76
N HIS A 135 16.58 3.59 -5.04
CA HIS A 135 15.26 3.42 -5.62
C HIS A 135 14.51 4.74 -5.75
N VAL A 136 13.76 4.87 -6.84
CA VAL A 136 12.72 5.88 -6.93
C VAL A 136 11.44 5.23 -6.42
N ALA A 137 10.89 5.76 -5.34
CA ALA A 137 9.69 5.23 -4.74
C ALA A 137 8.52 6.18 -4.93
N LYS A 138 7.34 5.63 -5.15
CA LYS A 138 6.11 6.42 -5.31
C LYS A 138 5.39 6.50 -3.98
N VAL A 139 4.90 7.68 -3.65
CA VAL A 139 4.04 7.90 -2.50
C VAL A 139 2.60 7.70 -2.95
N PRO A 140 1.92 6.62 -2.51
CA PRO A 140 0.55 6.38 -2.96
C PRO A 140 -0.42 7.30 -2.26
N ASP A 141 -1.50 7.63 -2.97
CA ASP A 141 -2.64 8.33 -2.39
C ASP A 141 -3.59 7.29 -1.80
N LEU A 142 -3.37 6.96 -0.53
CA LEU A 142 -4.13 5.90 0.12
C LEU A 142 -5.61 6.25 0.28
N LEU A 143 -5.94 7.52 0.48
CA LEU A 143 -7.34 7.95 0.58
C LEU A 143 -8.06 7.78 -0.76
N ALA A 144 -7.40 8.11 -1.86
CA ALA A 144 -7.95 7.90 -3.19
C ALA A 144 -8.14 6.42 -3.50
N LEU A 145 -7.20 5.57 -3.04
CA LEU A 145 -7.32 4.13 -3.20
C LEU A 145 -8.52 3.59 -2.42
N GLU A 146 -8.74 4.06 -1.19
CA GLU A 146 -9.91 3.69 -0.39
C GLU A 146 -11.21 4.10 -1.10
N GLU A 147 -11.26 5.30 -1.66
CA GLU A 147 -12.42 5.77 -2.39
C GLU A 147 -12.72 4.90 -3.60
N LEU A 148 -11.68 4.48 -4.31
CA LEU A 148 -11.81 3.58 -5.46
C LEU A 148 -12.47 2.25 -5.04
N VAL A 149 -12.02 1.69 -3.93
CA VAL A 149 -12.55 0.43 -3.39
C VAL A 149 -14.02 0.58 -2.98
N ILE A 150 -14.34 1.63 -2.26
CA ILE A 150 -15.70 1.88 -1.78
C ILE A 150 -16.64 2.15 -2.95
N ALA A 151 -16.21 2.94 -3.92
CA ALA A 151 -17.03 3.24 -5.09
C ALA A 151 -17.34 2.00 -5.92
N ALA A 152 -16.47 0.99 -5.89
CA ALA A 152 -16.70 -0.27 -6.58
C ALA A 152 -17.54 -1.26 -5.77
N GLY A 153 -17.95 -0.91 -4.56
CA GLY A 153 -18.74 -1.78 -3.70
C GLY A 153 -17.95 -2.93 -3.08
N LEU A 154 -16.64 -2.76 -2.93
CA LEU A 154 -15.73 -3.82 -2.49
C LEU A 154 -15.17 -3.57 -1.08
N ALA A 155 -15.95 -2.97 -0.20
CA ALA A 155 -15.56 -2.78 1.20
C ALA A 155 -15.36 -4.13 1.91
N GLU A 156 -14.58 -4.13 2.99
CA GLU A 156 -14.30 -5.36 3.73
C GLU A 156 -15.57 -6.00 4.28
N ARG A 157 -15.52 -7.33 4.46
CA ARG A 157 -16.61 -8.10 5.03
C ARG A 157 -16.11 -8.88 6.23
N GLN A 158 -16.98 -9.08 7.21
CA GLN A 158 -16.71 -10.02 8.28
C GLN A 158 -17.07 -11.42 7.82
N ILE A 159 -16.31 -12.40 8.29
CA ILE A 159 -16.62 -13.80 8.04
C ILE A 159 -17.79 -14.16 8.97
N PRO A 160 -18.90 -14.70 8.44
CA PRO A 160 -20.05 -15.09 9.24
C PRO A 160 -19.75 -16.15 10.28
#